data_9e761bcebe071fe26e4c722defc9b4b3
#
_entry.id   9e761bcebe071fe26e4c722defc9b4b3
#
_cell.length_a   1.000
_cell.length_b   1.000
_cell.length_c   1.000
_cell.angle_alpha   90.00
_cell.angle_beta   90.00
_cell.angle_gamma   90.00
#
_symmetry.space_group_name_H-M   'P 1'
#
loop_
_entity.id
_entity.type
_entity.pdbx_description
1 polymer ?
#
loop_
_entity_poly.entity_id
_entity_poly.type
_entity_poly.pdbx_seq_one_letter_code
_entity_poly.pdbx_strand_id
1 'polypeptide(L)'
;MTRPVVAFQIRGRDARKLAEFYQQIFGWELKTDNPLGVIQVPPGIGGPVEGVGGFILPGDPAVVIFVQVANLRESLDKAVALGGKRLMEPFDVPNGPTIAQISDPEGNIIGLVQQ
;
A
#
# COMPACT_ATOMS: atom_id res chain seq x y z
N MET A 1 -8.50 -6.22 -19.17
CA MET A 1 -9.26 -5.72 -18.01
C MET A 1 -8.38 -4.81 -17.19
N THR A 2 -8.90 -3.67 -16.80
CA THR A 2 -8.14 -2.69 -16.01
C THR A 2 -8.03 -3.17 -14.57
N ARG A 3 -6.82 -3.22 -14.04
CA ARG A 3 -6.59 -3.58 -12.65
C ARG A 3 -6.65 -2.33 -11.77
N PRO A 4 -7.47 -2.34 -10.71
CA PRO A 4 -7.71 -1.14 -9.93
C PRO A 4 -6.62 -0.85 -8.90
N VAL A 5 -6.46 0.42 -8.57
CA VAL A 5 -5.72 0.82 -7.37
C VAL A 5 -6.68 0.65 -6.18
N VAL A 6 -6.30 -0.14 -5.20
CA VAL A 6 -7.18 -0.50 -4.08
C VAL A 6 -6.71 -0.02 -2.73
N ALA A 7 -5.45 0.42 -2.61
CA ALA A 7 -4.91 0.89 -1.34
C ALA A 7 -3.69 1.77 -1.58
N PHE A 8 -3.28 2.49 -0.53
CA PHE A 8 -2.03 3.21 -0.52
C PHE A 8 -1.24 2.85 0.73
N GLN A 9 0.05 3.16 0.72
CA GLN A 9 0.93 2.98 1.85
C GLN A 9 1.77 4.25 1.98
N ILE A 10 1.84 4.80 3.19
CA ILE A 10 2.70 5.93 3.49
C ILE A 10 3.70 5.48 4.55
N ARG A 11 4.99 5.59 4.25
CA ARG A 11 6.04 5.19 5.17
C ARG A 11 6.79 6.40 5.69
N GLY A 12 7.24 6.33 6.93
CA GLY A 12 8.08 7.33 7.53
C GLY A 12 8.87 6.73 8.68
N ARG A 13 9.95 7.38 9.08
CA ARG A 13 10.80 6.87 10.15
C ARG A 13 10.10 6.91 11.51
N ASP A 14 9.18 7.85 11.69
CA ASP A 14 8.33 7.92 12.87
C ASP A 14 6.87 7.85 12.43
N ALA A 15 6.35 6.63 12.33
CA ALA A 15 4.99 6.40 11.83
C ALA A 15 3.92 7.05 12.72
N ARG A 16 4.15 7.12 14.04
CA ARG A 16 3.18 7.72 14.95
C ARG A 16 3.04 9.22 14.71
N LYS A 17 4.16 9.93 14.59
CA LYS A 17 4.13 11.36 14.29
C LYS A 17 3.53 11.63 12.91
N LEU A 18 3.85 10.77 11.96
CA LEU A 18 3.30 10.87 10.62
C LEU A 18 1.77 10.71 10.65
N ALA A 19 1.28 9.74 11.40
CA ALA A 19 -0.15 9.51 11.57
C ALA A 19 -0.85 10.72 12.20
N GLU A 20 -0.25 11.30 13.24
CA GLU A 20 -0.79 12.50 13.88
C GLU A 20 -0.90 13.66 12.90
N PHE A 21 0.10 13.85 12.05
CA PHE A 21 0.10 14.88 11.03
C PHE A 21 -1.13 14.74 10.11
N TYR A 22 -1.33 13.55 9.55
CA TYR A 22 -2.43 13.32 8.63
C TYR A 22 -3.79 13.36 9.31
N GLN A 23 -3.88 12.89 10.55
CA GLN A 23 -5.11 12.96 11.32
C GLN A 23 -5.54 14.40 11.56
N GLN A 24 -4.60 15.28 11.89
CA GLN A 24 -4.90 16.68 12.16
C GLN A 24 -5.29 17.46 10.90
N ILE A 25 -4.65 17.14 9.77
CA ILE A 25 -4.94 17.81 8.51
C ILE A 25 -6.24 17.31 7.87
N PHE A 26 -6.41 15.98 7.83
CA PHE A 26 -7.50 15.36 7.05
C PHE A 26 -8.61 14.76 7.89
N GLY A 27 -8.46 14.73 9.20
CA GLY A 27 -9.46 14.14 10.07
C GLY A 27 -9.62 12.63 9.94
N TRP A 28 -8.57 11.94 9.48
CA TRP A 28 -8.62 10.48 9.33
C TRP A 28 -8.82 9.79 10.67
N GLU A 29 -9.77 8.85 10.72
CA GLU A 29 -10.00 8.02 11.92
C GLU A 29 -9.09 6.80 11.83
N LEU A 30 -7.91 6.89 12.44
CA LEU A 30 -6.87 5.88 12.32
C LEU A 30 -7.11 4.73 13.28
N LYS A 31 -6.83 3.50 12.81
CA LYS A 31 -6.88 2.29 13.64
C LYS A 31 -5.45 1.84 13.94
N THR A 32 -5.14 1.73 15.22
CA THR A 32 -3.77 1.48 15.69
C THR A 32 -3.60 0.15 16.42
N ASP A 33 -4.61 -0.69 16.41
CA ASP A 33 -4.64 -1.96 17.13
C ASP A 33 -4.06 -3.14 16.35
N ASN A 34 -3.35 -2.88 15.26
CA ASN A 34 -2.74 -3.91 14.44
C ASN A 34 -1.53 -4.50 15.14
N PRO A 35 -1.42 -5.84 15.26
CA PRO A 35 -0.30 -6.48 15.96
C PRO A 35 1.06 -6.26 15.28
N LEU A 36 1.08 -5.89 14.00
CA LEU A 36 2.31 -5.60 13.28
C LEU A 36 2.76 -4.15 13.41
N GLY A 37 2.06 -3.33 14.20
CA GLY A 37 2.37 -1.92 14.34
C GLY A 37 2.00 -1.04 13.15
N VAL A 38 1.21 -1.57 12.26
CA VAL A 38 0.74 -0.85 11.06
C VAL A 38 -0.51 -0.05 11.43
N ILE A 39 -0.52 1.22 11.06
CA ILE A 39 -1.66 2.11 11.32
C ILE A 39 -2.57 2.09 10.09
N GLN A 40 -3.82 1.69 10.29
CA GLN A 40 -4.77 1.58 9.19
C GLN A 40 -5.55 2.87 8.99
N VAL A 41 -5.65 3.29 7.73
CA VAL A 41 -6.49 4.42 7.31
C VAL A 41 -7.74 3.83 6.66
N PRO A 42 -8.92 3.95 7.30
CA PRO A 42 -10.15 3.41 6.72
C PRO A 42 -10.54 4.12 5.44
N PRO A 43 -11.18 3.41 4.48
CA PRO A 43 -11.61 4.03 3.23
C PRO A 43 -12.83 4.93 3.43
N GLY A 44 -12.82 6.07 2.75
CA GLY A 44 -13.97 6.93 2.44
C GLY A 44 -15.05 7.19 3.48
N ILE A 45 -14.73 7.12 4.76
CA ILE A 45 -15.72 7.22 5.82
C ILE A 45 -16.09 8.68 6.07
N GLY A 46 -17.39 8.96 6.03
CA GLY A 46 -17.92 10.25 6.46
C GLY A 46 -17.94 11.37 5.43
N GLY A 47 -17.54 11.09 4.21
CA GLY A 47 -17.52 12.07 3.13
C GLY A 47 -18.60 11.81 2.08
N PRO A 48 -18.84 12.77 1.19
CA PRO A 48 -19.78 12.61 0.09
C PRO A 48 -19.27 11.70 -1.03
N VAL A 49 -17.99 11.36 -1.01
CA VAL A 49 -17.38 10.44 -1.97
C VAL A 49 -16.58 9.39 -1.22
N GLU A 50 -16.58 8.19 -1.77
CA GLU A 50 -15.77 7.11 -1.23
C GLU A 50 -14.32 7.30 -1.64
N GLY A 51 -13.42 7.05 -0.72
CA GLY A 51 -11.99 7.11 -0.97
C GLY A 51 -11.33 5.77 -0.75
N VAL A 52 -10.08 5.68 -1.17
CA VAL A 52 -9.25 4.50 -0.99
C VAL A 52 -8.68 4.52 0.43
N GLY A 53 -8.72 3.38 1.11
CA GLY A 53 -8.05 3.24 2.40
C GLY A 53 -6.58 2.88 2.23
N GLY A 54 -5.85 2.84 3.33
CA GLY A 54 -4.43 2.53 3.26
C GLY A 54 -3.80 2.32 4.61
N PHE A 55 -2.48 2.46 4.65
CA PHE A 55 -1.67 2.16 5.83
C PHE A 55 -0.56 3.18 6.00
N ILE A 56 -0.25 3.46 7.27
CA ILE A 56 0.92 4.25 7.66
C ILE A 56 1.80 3.32 8.46
N LEU A 57 3.06 3.19 8.09
CA LEU A 57 3.98 2.28 8.75
C LEU A 57 5.41 2.80 8.75
N PRO A 58 6.26 2.29 9.67
CA PRO A 58 7.65 2.72 9.73
C PRO A 58 8.45 2.22 8.52
N GLY A 59 9.42 3.01 8.12
CA GLY A 59 10.34 2.71 7.03
C GLY A 59 10.90 3.97 6.43
N ASP A 60 11.73 3.83 5.42
CA ASP A 60 12.20 4.99 4.67
C ASP A 60 11.01 5.69 4.02
N PRO A 61 10.99 7.03 4.03
CA PRO A 61 9.85 7.78 3.50
C PRO A 61 9.52 7.40 2.06
N ALA A 62 8.26 7.01 1.85
CA ALA A 62 7.76 6.65 0.52
C ALA A 62 6.24 6.63 0.53
N VAL A 63 5.64 6.92 -0.62
CA VAL A 63 4.22 6.76 -0.84
C VAL A 63 4.06 5.72 -1.95
N VAL A 64 3.32 4.66 -1.67
CA VAL A 64 3.18 3.52 -2.57
C VAL A 64 1.70 3.27 -2.81
N ILE A 65 1.29 3.17 -4.08
CA ILE A 65 -0.06 2.72 -4.41
C ILE A 65 -0.03 1.22 -4.61
N PHE A 66 -1.12 0.54 -4.24
CA PHE A 66 -1.27 -0.90 -4.42
C PHE A 66 -2.31 -1.19 -5.48
N VAL A 67 -1.92 -1.97 -6.48
CA VAL A 67 -2.77 -2.37 -7.59
C VAL A 67 -3.19 -3.83 -7.38
N GLN A 68 -4.48 -4.10 -7.47
CA GLN A 68 -4.99 -5.45 -7.32
C GLN A 68 -4.78 -6.22 -8.62
N VAL A 69 -4.17 -7.40 -8.53
CA VAL A 69 -3.92 -8.26 -9.68
C VAL A 69 -4.54 -9.64 -9.45
N ALA A 70 -4.81 -10.35 -10.53
CA ALA A 70 -5.41 -11.68 -10.45
C ALA A 70 -4.37 -12.75 -10.09
N ASN A 71 -3.14 -12.61 -10.59
CA ASN A 71 -2.06 -13.54 -10.34
C ASN A 71 -0.77 -12.77 -10.08
N LEU A 72 -0.32 -12.80 -8.83
CA LEU A 72 0.81 -11.99 -8.39
C LEU A 72 2.12 -12.39 -9.07
N ARG A 73 2.39 -13.70 -9.13
CA ARG A 73 3.65 -14.19 -9.72
C ARG A 73 3.74 -13.88 -11.20
N GLU A 74 2.64 -14.04 -11.91
CA GLU A 74 2.55 -13.70 -13.33
C GLU A 74 2.78 -12.20 -13.55
N SER A 75 2.19 -11.36 -12.69
CA SER A 75 2.38 -9.91 -12.75
C SER A 75 3.83 -9.50 -12.48
N LEU A 76 4.49 -10.17 -11.53
CA LEU A 76 5.91 -9.92 -11.26
C LEU A 76 6.79 -10.27 -12.46
N ASP A 77 6.57 -11.43 -13.07
CA ASP A 77 7.32 -11.85 -14.25
C ASP A 77 7.11 -10.87 -15.41
N LYS A 78 5.89 -10.43 -15.59
CA LYS A 78 5.56 -9.48 -16.65
C LYS A 78 6.19 -8.11 -16.40
N ALA A 79 6.23 -7.65 -15.16
CA ALA A 79 6.87 -6.39 -14.79
C ALA A 79 8.36 -6.42 -15.16
N VAL A 80 9.04 -7.50 -14.83
CA VAL A 80 10.47 -7.65 -15.17
C VAL A 80 10.66 -7.68 -16.69
N ALA A 81 9.81 -8.41 -17.40
CA ALA A 81 9.89 -8.48 -18.86
C ALA A 81 9.70 -7.12 -19.53
N LEU A 82 8.96 -6.22 -18.90
CA LEU A 82 8.66 -4.88 -19.43
C LEU A 82 9.61 -3.79 -18.91
N GLY A 83 10.71 -4.16 -18.22
CA GLY A 83 11.74 -3.21 -17.81
C GLY A 83 11.67 -2.78 -16.35
N GLY A 84 10.74 -3.33 -15.58
CA GLY A 84 10.68 -3.08 -14.14
C GLY A 84 11.58 -4.00 -13.35
N LYS A 85 11.54 -3.88 -12.02
CA LYS A 85 12.33 -4.71 -11.12
C LYS A 85 11.45 -5.22 -9.98
N ARG A 86 11.79 -6.41 -9.47
CA ARG A 86 11.20 -6.93 -8.24
C ARG A 86 11.89 -6.27 -7.06
N LEU A 87 11.12 -5.67 -6.15
CA LEU A 87 11.66 -5.07 -4.93
C LEU A 87 11.35 -5.90 -3.71
N MET A 88 10.22 -6.62 -3.72
CA MET A 88 9.81 -7.46 -2.62
C MET A 88 9.11 -8.68 -3.20
N GLU A 89 9.56 -9.87 -2.78
CA GLU A 89 8.92 -11.11 -3.18
C GLU A 89 7.56 -11.28 -2.53
N PRO A 90 6.69 -12.15 -3.05
CA PRO A 90 5.36 -12.34 -2.48
C PRO A 90 5.40 -12.63 -0.98
N PHE A 91 4.60 -11.90 -0.23
CA PHE A 91 4.48 -12.02 1.21
C PHE A 91 3.02 -12.18 1.59
N ASP A 92 2.71 -13.25 2.32
CA ASP A 92 1.35 -13.50 2.80
C ASP A 92 1.11 -12.71 4.09
N VAL A 93 0.29 -11.68 4.01
CA VAL A 93 -0.07 -10.90 5.19
C VAL A 93 -0.94 -11.77 6.11
N PRO A 94 -0.61 -11.91 7.40
CA PRO A 94 -1.44 -12.69 8.31
C PRO A 94 -2.90 -12.22 8.31
N ASN A 95 -3.82 -13.14 8.02
CA ASN A 95 -5.25 -12.86 7.89
C ASN A 95 -5.58 -11.83 6.80
N GLY A 96 -4.73 -11.71 5.80
CA GLY A 96 -4.87 -10.72 4.74
C GLY A 96 -4.44 -11.26 3.39
N PRO A 97 -4.23 -10.38 2.44
CA PRO A 97 -3.86 -10.76 1.07
C PRO A 97 -2.38 -11.13 0.95
N THR A 98 -1.99 -11.55 -0.25
CA THR A 98 -0.59 -11.70 -0.62
C THR A 98 -0.15 -10.42 -1.33
N ILE A 99 0.99 -9.85 -0.95
CA ILE A 99 1.49 -8.60 -1.51
C ILE A 99 2.91 -8.77 -2.04
N ALA A 100 3.28 -7.85 -2.93
CA ALA A 100 4.65 -7.73 -3.43
C ALA A 100 4.89 -6.29 -3.84
N GLN A 101 6.12 -5.95 -4.17
CA GLN A 101 6.46 -4.62 -4.66
C GLN A 101 7.39 -4.73 -5.85
N ILE A 102 7.18 -3.82 -6.79
CA ILE A 102 8.02 -3.68 -7.99
C ILE A 102 8.45 -2.22 -8.11
N SER A 103 9.45 -1.97 -8.92
CA SER A 103 9.67 -0.62 -9.45
C SER A 103 9.35 -0.61 -10.93
N ASP A 104 8.80 0.51 -11.39
CA ASP A 104 8.58 0.72 -12.81
C ASP A 104 9.90 1.12 -13.49
N PRO A 105 9.94 1.29 -14.84
CA PRO A 105 11.19 1.64 -15.53
C PRO A 105 11.82 2.97 -15.08
N GLU A 106 11.06 3.85 -14.45
CA GLU A 106 11.57 5.13 -13.94
C GLU A 106 11.95 5.06 -12.46
N GLY A 107 11.79 3.90 -11.82
CA GLY A 107 12.15 3.71 -10.42
C GLY A 107 11.04 3.98 -9.42
N ASN A 108 9.81 4.24 -9.86
CA ASN A 108 8.70 4.42 -8.94
C ASN A 108 8.30 3.08 -8.31
N ILE A 109 8.06 3.09 -7.01
CA ILE A 109 7.66 1.89 -6.27
C ILE A 109 6.15 1.69 -6.39
N ILE A 110 5.74 0.51 -6.83
CA ILE A 110 4.33 0.14 -6.96
C ILE A 110 4.11 -1.16 -6.18
N GLY A 111 3.08 -1.19 -5.34
CA GLY A 111 2.67 -2.40 -4.65
C GLY A 111 1.70 -3.21 -5.50
N LEU A 112 1.76 -4.52 -5.35
CA LEU A 112 0.82 -5.46 -5.98
C LEU A 112 0.11 -6.22 -4.88
N VAL A 113 -1.17 -6.48 -5.05
CA VAL A 113 -1.95 -7.24 -4.08
C VAL A 113 -2.83 -8.26 -4.77
N GLN A 114 -2.81 -9.49 -4.24
CA GLN A 114 -3.67 -10.58 -4.69
C GLN A 114 -4.47 -11.06 -3.50
N GLN A 115 -5.78 -11.07 -3.63
CA GLN A 115 -6.67 -11.56 -2.59
C GLN A 115 -7.17 -12.96 -2.88
#